data_49e166ec0c525f5d497b4d6be47737d7
#
_entry.id   49e166ec0c525f5d497b4d6be47737d7
#
_cell.length_a   1.000
_cell.length_b   1.000
_cell.length_c   1.000
_cell.angle_alpha   90.00
_cell.angle_beta   90.00
_cell.angle_gamma   90.00
#
_symmetry.space_group_name_H-M   'P 1'
#
loop_
_entity.id
_entity.type
_entity.pdbx_description
1 polymer ?
#
loop_
_entity_poly.entity_id
_entity_poly.type
_entity_poly.pdbx_seq_one_letter_code
_entity_poly.pdbx_strand_id
1 'polypeptide(L)'
;MENNEKIDYTGKTVLLVDDDIDFLEQHRFGLESIGFNVIFAESQKDASELIQNEKYDLAIFDLMMENEDSGFILSYKSKKKNPDVPVIIATSVANETGMQFDSITEESRSWVKADIMLDKDLRFEQLERAVNTLLG
;
A
#
# COMPACT_ATOMS: atom_id res chain seq x y z
N MET A 1 28.51 -9.94 8.19
CA MET A 1 28.27 -9.99 6.88
C MET A 1 26.92 -9.51 6.61
N GLU A 2 26.87 -8.69 5.72
CA GLU A 2 25.67 -8.22 5.40
C GLU A 2 24.93 -9.15 4.58
N ASN A 3 23.76 -9.26 4.87
CA ASN A 3 22.91 -10.15 4.17
C ASN A 3 22.33 -9.42 2.99
N ASN A 4 22.79 -9.75 1.82
CA ASN A 4 22.30 -9.11 0.61
C ASN A 4 21.24 -9.92 -0.08
N GLU A 5 20.80 -11.00 0.53
CA GLU A 5 19.77 -11.80 -0.09
C GLU A 5 18.47 -11.07 -0.11
N LYS A 6 17.84 -11.04 -1.26
CA LYS A 6 16.52 -10.47 -1.39
C LYS A 6 15.50 -11.51 -1.03
N ILE A 7 14.43 -11.06 -0.39
CA ILE A 7 13.34 -11.96 -0.06
C ILE A 7 12.55 -12.23 -1.34
N ASP A 8 12.20 -13.47 -1.54
CA ASP A 8 11.46 -13.91 -2.73
C ASP A 8 9.99 -14.03 -2.37
N TYR A 9 9.17 -13.26 -3.05
CA TYR A 9 7.73 -13.25 -2.80
C TYR A 9 6.94 -14.04 -3.83
N THR A 10 7.60 -14.98 -4.51
CA THR A 10 6.91 -15.81 -5.50
C THR A 10 5.72 -16.50 -4.86
N GLY A 11 4.58 -16.43 -5.53
CA GLY A 11 3.34 -17.02 -5.03
C GLY A 11 2.50 -16.09 -4.20
N LYS A 12 3.01 -14.90 -3.86
CA LYS A 12 2.23 -13.92 -3.12
C LYS A 12 1.67 -12.87 -4.06
N THR A 13 0.54 -12.30 -3.68
CA THR A 13 -0.18 -11.33 -4.49
C THR A 13 -0.28 -10.01 -3.75
N VAL A 14 -0.09 -8.92 -4.48
CA VAL A 14 -0.26 -7.59 -3.92
C VAL A 14 -1.35 -6.86 -4.69
N LEU A 15 -2.22 -6.17 -3.96
CA LEU A 15 -3.23 -5.28 -4.53
C LEU A 15 -2.66 -3.87 -4.50
N LEU A 16 -2.43 -3.30 -5.68
CA LEU A 16 -1.82 -1.98 -5.83
C LEU A 16 -2.85 -1.03 -6.41
N VAL A 17 -3.14 0.05 -5.69
CA VAL A 17 -4.20 0.98 -6.08
C VAL A 17 -3.69 2.40 -6.10
N ASP A 18 -3.78 3.05 -7.25
CA ASP A 18 -3.38 4.44 -7.42
C ASP A 18 -4.03 4.94 -8.71
N ASP A 19 -4.44 6.19 -8.74
CA ASP A 19 -4.99 6.76 -9.97
C ASP A 19 -3.91 7.35 -10.86
N ASP A 20 -2.65 7.32 -10.41
CA ASP A 20 -1.50 7.77 -11.19
C ASP A 20 -0.91 6.57 -11.94
N ILE A 21 -1.10 6.55 -13.25
CA ILE A 21 -0.66 5.43 -14.07
C ILE A 21 0.85 5.23 -13.99
N ASP A 22 1.61 6.32 -13.93
CA ASP A 22 3.07 6.21 -13.86
C ASP A 22 3.50 5.55 -12.56
N PHE A 23 2.86 5.89 -11.46
CA PHE A 23 3.16 5.26 -10.18
C PHE A 23 2.83 3.77 -10.24
N LEU A 24 1.66 3.43 -10.81
CA LEU A 24 1.27 2.03 -10.93
C LEU A 24 2.28 1.23 -11.75
N GLU A 25 2.69 1.75 -12.90
CA GLU A 25 3.61 1.02 -13.76
C GLU A 25 4.97 0.85 -13.12
N GLN A 26 5.48 1.91 -12.49
CA GLN A 26 6.78 1.86 -11.86
C GLN A 26 6.83 0.85 -10.73
N HIS A 27 5.84 0.89 -9.86
CA HIS A 27 5.88 0.03 -8.68
C HIS A 27 5.39 -1.38 -8.97
N ARG A 28 4.49 -1.54 -9.94
CA ARG A 28 4.12 -2.85 -10.42
C ARG A 28 5.35 -3.59 -10.94
N PHE A 29 6.16 -2.92 -11.77
CA PHE A 29 7.36 -3.53 -12.31
C PHE A 29 8.30 -3.96 -11.18
N GLY A 30 8.51 -3.09 -10.20
CA GLY A 30 9.37 -3.41 -9.07
C GLY A 30 8.84 -4.57 -8.25
N LEU A 31 7.55 -4.58 -7.98
CA LEU A 31 6.96 -5.66 -7.17
C LEU A 31 7.01 -6.99 -7.90
N GLU A 32 6.79 -6.98 -9.21
CA GLU A 32 6.89 -8.20 -9.99
C GLU A 32 8.32 -8.72 -10.01
N SER A 33 9.29 -7.82 -9.99
CA SER A 33 10.70 -8.23 -10.03
C SER A 33 11.13 -8.97 -8.78
N ILE A 34 10.41 -8.81 -7.67
CA ILE A 34 10.73 -9.54 -6.44
C ILE A 34 9.76 -10.69 -6.17
N GLY A 35 8.91 -11.00 -7.15
CA GLY A 35 8.13 -12.23 -7.13
C GLY A 35 6.63 -12.09 -7.05
N PHE A 36 6.13 -10.89 -6.72
CA PHE A 36 4.69 -10.72 -6.53
C PHE A 36 3.91 -10.87 -7.83
N ASN A 37 2.71 -11.44 -7.69
CA ASN A 37 1.66 -11.22 -8.66
C ASN A 37 0.99 -9.91 -8.28
N VAL A 38 0.79 -9.02 -9.25
CA VAL A 38 0.21 -7.70 -8.95
C VAL A 38 -1.17 -7.62 -9.59
N ILE A 39 -2.17 -7.38 -8.75
CA ILE A 39 -3.49 -6.98 -9.23
C ILE A 39 -3.60 -5.50 -8.90
N PHE A 40 -4.23 -4.72 -9.77
CA PHE A 40 -4.22 -3.29 -9.59
C PHE A 40 -5.54 -2.65 -9.98
N ALA A 41 -5.77 -1.46 -9.43
CA ALA A 41 -6.96 -0.68 -9.73
C ALA A 41 -6.57 0.79 -9.76
N GLU A 42 -7.34 1.58 -10.51
CA GLU A 42 -7.07 3.00 -10.67
C GLU A 42 -8.12 3.86 -9.99
N SER A 43 -9.08 3.24 -9.34
CA SER A 43 -10.16 3.98 -8.69
C SER A 43 -10.58 3.28 -7.41
N GLN A 44 -11.22 4.04 -6.53
CA GLN A 44 -11.73 3.48 -5.30
C GLN A 44 -12.79 2.41 -5.57
N LYS A 45 -13.62 2.64 -6.59
CA LYS A 45 -14.68 1.70 -6.92
C LYS A 45 -14.10 0.36 -7.35
N ASP A 46 -13.16 0.40 -8.30
CA ASP A 46 -12.56 -0.83 -8.81
C ASP A 46 -11.79 -1.55 -7.71
N ALA A 47 -11.09 -0.78 -6.87
CA ALA A 47 -10.36 -1.36 -5.77
C ALA A 47 -11.30 -2.04 -4.77
N SER A 48 -12.45 -1.43 -4.50
CA SER A 48 -13.43 -2.03 -3.59
C SER A 48 -13.92 -3.37 -4.11
N GLU A 49 -14.10 -3.48 -5.42
CA GLU A 49 -14.51 -4.75 -6.01
C GLU A 49 -13.42 -5.80 -5.88
N LEU A 50 -12.17 -5.41 -6.10
CA LEU A 50 -11.07 -6.35 -5.96
C LEU A 50 -10.92 -6.82 -4.52
N ILE A 51 -11.10 -5.92 -3.56
CA ILE A 51 -11.05 -6.30 -2.14
C ILE A 51 -12.08 -7.38 -1.85
N GLN A 52 -13.26 -7.29 -2.43
CA GLN A 52 -14.32 -8.26 -2.17
C GLN A 52 -14.09 -9.59 -2.88
N ASN A 53 -13.51 -9.55 -4.07
CA ASN A 53 -13.51 -10.72 -4.95
C ASN A 53 -12.16 -11.41 -5.09
N GLU A 54 -11.06 -10.77 -4.74
CA GLU A 54 -9.73 -11.33 -4.94
C GLU A 54 -9.04 -11.60 -3.62
N LYS A 55 -8.10 -12.53 -3.66
CA LYS A 55 -7.24 -12.79 -2.51
C LYS A 55 -5.90 -12.15 -2.74
N TYR A 56 -5.34 -11.57 -1.69
CA TYR A 56 -4.04 -10.92 -1.78
C TYR A 56 -3.35 -10.98 -0.43
N ASP A 57 -2.03 -10.84 -0.45
CA ASP A 57 -1.20 -10.95 0.76
C ASP A 57 -0.72 -9.61 1.25
N LEU A 58 -0.89 -8.56 0.44
CA LEU A 58 -0.45 -7.21 0.77
C LEU A 58 -1.30 -6.24 -0.02
N ALA A 59 -1.62 -5.11 0.56
CA ALA A 59 -2.35 -4.05 -0.13
C ALA A 59 -1.57 -2.75 -0.04
N ILE A 60 -1.50 -2.02 -1.14
CA ILE A 60 -0.84 -0.71 -1.22
C ILE A 60 -1.83 0.24 -1.85
N PHE A 61 -2.27 1.25 -1.09
CA PHE A 61 -3.30 2.19 -1.54
C PHE A 61 -2.78 3.60 -1.57
N ASP A 62 -3.11 4.33 -2.64
CA ASP A 62 -2.96 5.79 -2.67
C ASP A 62 -3.97 6.40 -1.71
N LEU A 63 -3.57 7.41 -0.96
CA LEU A 63 -4.48 8.02 -0.01
C LEU A 63 -5.57 8.82 -0.70
N MET A 64 -5.21 9.66 -1.65
CA MET A 64 -6.16 10.58 -2.28
C MET A 64 -6.39 10.19 -3.72
N MET A 65 -7.61 9.80 -4.03
CA MET A 65 -8.01 9.50 -5.38
C MET A 65 -9.27 10.29 -5.69
N GLU A 66 -10.43 9.63 -5.84
CA GLU A 66 -11.67 10.36 -6.06
C GLU A 66 -12.04 11.18 -4.83
N ASN A 67 -11.66 10.71 -3.64
CA ASN A 67 -11.92 11.38 -2.38
C ASN A 67 -10.60 11.60 -1.67
N GLU A 68 -10.56 12.59 -0.79
CA GLU A 68 -9.34 12.90 -0.06
C GLU A 68 -8.94 11.77 0.88
N ASP A 69 -9.88 10.91 1.24
CA ASP A 69 -9.64 9.82 2.18
C ASP A 69 -9.83 8.44 1.55
N SER A 70 -9.74 8.35 0.23
CA SER A 70 -9.95 7.07 -0.46
C SER A 70 -9.08 5.95 0.12
N GLY A 71 -7.81 6.24 0.40
CA GLY A 71 -6.92 5.22 0.95
C GLY A 71 -7.35 4.74 2.32
N PHE A 72 -7.85 5.63 3.16
CA PHE A 72 -8.34 5.23 4.48
C PHE A 72 -9.60 4.36 4.35
N ILE A 73 -10.48 4.72 3.44
CA ILE A 73 -11.70 3.93 3.21
C ILE A 73 -11.35 2.53 2.72
N LEU A 74 -10.41 2.45 1.78
CA LEU A 74 -9.98 1.15 1.26
C LEU A 74 -9.28 0.32 2.32
N SER A 75 -8.45 0.96 3.16
CA SER A 75 -7.79 0.26 4.25
C SER A 75 -8.80 -0.34 5.21
N TYR A 76 -9.82 0.42 5.54
CA TYR A 76 -10.87 -0.07 6.42
C TYR A 76 -11.58 -1.28 5.80
N LYS A 77 -11.93 -1.17 4.52
CA LYS A 77 -12.60 -2.28 3.83
C LYS A 77 -11.72 -3.51 3.75
N SER A 78 -10.44 -3.31 3.47
CA SER A 78 -9.50 -4.41 3.36
C SER A 78 -9.33 -5.11 4.71
N LYS A 79 -9.15 -4.34 5.78
CA LYS A 79 -8.97 -4.93 7.10
C LYS A 79 -10.23 -5.60 7.61
N LYS A 80 -11.38 -5.06 7.24
CA LYS A 80 -12.64 -5.68 7.65
C LYS A 80 -12.80 -7.06 7.02
N LYS A 81 -12.44 -7.20 5.76
CA LYS A 81 -12.56 -8.47 5.08
C LYS A 81 -11.37 -9.38 5.35
N ASN A 82 -10.18 -8.82 5.41
CA ASN A 82 -8.93 -9.58 5.56
C ASN A 82 -8.09 -8.97 6.66
N PRO A 83 -8.43 -9.20 7.93
CA PRO A 83 -7.75 -8.49 9.03
C PRO A 83 -6.27 -8.80 9.14
N ASP A 84 -5.81 -9.94 8.60
CA ASP A 84 -4.41 -10.32 8.70
C ASP A 84 -3.55 -9.81 7.56
N VAL A 85 -4.15 -9.21 6.54
CA VAL A 85 -3.40 -8.72 5.38
C VAL A 85 -2.89 -7.32 5.68
N PRO A 86 -1.56 -7.12 5.62
CA PRO A 86 -1.02 -5.79 5.89
C PRO A 86 -1.36 -4.79 4.80
N VAL A 87 -1.46 -3.52 5.19
CA VAL A 87 -1.84 -2.43 4.30
C VAL A 87 -0.80 -1.32 4.40
N ILE A 88 -0.34 -0.86 3.24
CA ILE A 88 0.52 0.32 3.13
C ILE A 88 -0.30 1.42 2.46
N ILE A 89 -0.26 2.63 3.02
CA ILE A 89 -0.84 3.80 2.36
C ILE A 89 0.30 4.68 1.88
N ALA A 90 0.26 5.04 0.61
CA ALA A 90 1.23 5.98 0.02
C ALA A 90 0.52 7.31 -0.19
N THR A 91 1.14 8.39 0.26
CA THR A 91 0.51 9.70 0.20
C THR A 91 1.54 10.79 -0.02
N SER A 92 1.14 11.81 -0.79
CA SER A 92 1.94 13.02 -0.92
C SER A 92 1.48 14.11 0.04
N VAL A 93 0.43 13.84 0.82
CA VAL A 93 -0.16 14.86 1.70
C VAL A 93 0.84 15.35 2.73
N ALA A 94 1.66 14.45 3.27
CA ALA A 94 2.63 14.82 4.29
C ALA A 94 3.58 15.89 3.78
N ASN A 95 4.07 15.75 2.54
CA ASN A 95 4.96 16.75 1.97
C ASN A 95 4.25 18.05 1.67
N GLU A 96 3.05 17.96 1.12
CA GLU A 96 2.32 19.14 0.67
C GLU A 96 1.83 19.97 1.83
N THR A 97 1.47 19.34 2.93
CA THR A 97 0.86 20.04 4.05
C THR A 97 1.79 20.18 5.25
N GLY A 98 2.97 19.56 5.18
CA GLY A 98 3.87 19.55 6.32
C GLY A 98 3.44 18.62 7.43
N MET A 99 2.47 17.76 7.16
CA MET A 99 1.98 16.82 8.15
C MET A 99 3.03 15.79 8.47
N GLN A 100 3.11 15.41 9.73
CA GLN A 100 4.00 14.35 10.17
C GLN A 100 3.15 13.19 10.65
N PHE A 101 3.51 11.99 10.24
CA PHE A 101 2.77 10.83 10.72
C PHE A 101 2.91 10.64 12.22
N ASP A 102 4.02 11.11 12.78
CA ASP A 102 4.23 11.06 14.23
C ASP A 102 3.19 11.86 14.97
N SER A 103 2.61 12.87 14.33
CA SER A 103 1.64 13.72 15.00
C SER A 103 0.22 13.18 14.89
N ILE A 104 0.04 12.04 14.23
CA ILE A 104 -1.27 11.40 14.18
C ILE A 104 -1.58 10.85 15.57
N THR A 105 -2.72 11.24 16.10
CA THR A 105 -3.10 10.82 17.46
C THR A 105 -3.44 9.34 17.48
N GLU A 106 -3.43 8.77 18.68
CA GLU A 106 -3.85 7.39 18.84
C GLU A 106 -5.26 7.16 18.39
N GLU A 107 -6.11 8.12 18.64
CA GLU A 107 -7.47 8.09 18.19
C GLU A 107 -7.55 7.96 16.68
N SER A 108 -6.77 8.79 15.97
CA SER A 108 -6.72 8.74 14.52
C SER A 108 -6.14 7.42 14.04
N ARG A 109 -5.14 6.90 14.73
CA ARG A 109 -4.52 5.65 14.35
C ARG A 109 -5.45 4.47 14.44
N SER A 110 -6.32 4.47 15.45
CA SER A 110 -7.27 3.37 15.58
C SER A 110 -8.28 3.39 14.44
N TRP A 111 -8.47 4.54 13.83
CA TRP A 111 -9.39 4.75 12.74
C TRP A 111 -8.72 4.46 11.39
N VAL A 112 -7.44 4.82 11.26
CA VAL A 112 -6.65 4.55 10.07
C VAL A 112 -6.15 3.13 10.17
N LYS A 113 -6.60 2.27 9.30
CA LYS A 113 -6.28 0.84 9.42
C LYS A 113 -5.04 0.43 8.63
N ALA A 114 -4.17 1.37 8.32
CA ALA A 114 -2.94 1.06 7.61
C ALA A 114 -1.84 0.66 8.60
N ASP A 115 -1.01 -0.28 8.19
CA ASP A 115 0.11 -0.71 9.00
C ASP A 115 1.32 0.20 8.83
N ILE A 116 1.51 0.74 7.62
CA ILE A 116 2.60 1.66 7.32
C ILE A 116 2.07 2.74 6.40
N MET A 117 2.51 3.98 6.63
CA MET A 117 2.23 5.09 5.72
C MET A 117 3.54 5.59 5.17
N LEU A 118 3.62 5.74 3.85
CA LEU A 118 4.83 6.15 3.16
C LEU A 118 4.57 7.41 2.34
N ASP A 119 5.64 8.19 2.17
CA ASP A 119 5.60 9.31 1.25
C ASP A 119 5.57 8.76 -0.17
N LYS A 120 4.68 9.28 -0.99
CA LYS A 120 4.52 8.82 -2.35
C LYS A 120 5.75 9.11 -3.21
N ASP A 121 6.54 10.10 -2.82
CA ASP A 121 7.77 10.47 -3.52
C ASP A 121 8.92 9.59 -3.03
N LEU A 122 8.77 8.29 -3.18
CA LEU A 122 9.75 7.33 -2.69
C LEU A 122 10.31 6.52 -3.84
N ARG A 123 11.48 5.94 -3.59
CA ARG A 123 12.08 4.99 -4.52
C ARG A 123 11.56 3.61 -4.22
N PHE A 124 11.65 2.72 -5.20
CA PHE A 124 11.18 1.36 -5.00
C PHE A 124 11.88 0.68 -3.82
N GLU A 125 13.16 0.98 -3.59
CA GLU A 125 13.88 0.38 -2.46
C GLU A 125 13.24 0.68 -1.13
N GLN A 126 12.65 1.88 -1.00
CA GLN A 126 11.97 2.24 0.24
C GLN A 126 10.67 1.45 0.38
N LEU A 127 9.96 1.25 -0.72
CA LEU A 127 8.77 0.41 -0.71
C LEU A 127 9.12 -1.03 -0.38
N GLU A 128 10.18 -1.53 -1.00
CA GLU A 128 10.63 -2.90 -0.75
C GLU A 128 10.98 -3.11 0.72
N ARG A 129 11.61 -2.11 1.34
CA ARG A 129 11.95 -2.20 2.75
C ARG A 129 10.71 -2.30 3.62
N ALA A 130 9.68 -1.51 3.30
CA ALA A 130 8.41 -1.59 4.03
C ALA A 130 7.75 -2.94 3.84
N VAL A 131 7.78 -3.47 2.62
CA VAL A 131 7.22 -4.80 2.34
C VAL A 131 7.95 -5.86 3.17
N ASN A 132 9.28 -5.77 3.21
CA ASN A 132 10.06 -6.73 3.99
C ASN A 132 9.74 -6.64 5.48
N THR A 133 9.48 -5.46 5.97
CA THR A 133 9.09 -5.27 7.37
C THR A 133 7.77 -5.98 7.67
N LEU A 134 6.83 -5.93 6.73
CA LEU A 134 5.50 -6.49 6.96
C LEU A 134 5.41 -7.98 6.65
N LEU A 135 6.11 -8.45 5.64
CA LEU A 135 5.98 -9.83 5.16
C LEU A 135 7.22 -10.67 5.33
N GLY A 136 8.36 -10.03 5.41
CA GLY A 136 9.63 -10.73 5.57
C GLY A 136 9.95 -11.04 7.01
#